data_5e4f54cf32d510c90b55c8fcdba1896b
#
_entry.id   5e4f54cf32d510c90b55c8fcdba1896b
#
_cell.length_a   1.000
_cell.length_b   1.000
_cell.length_c   1.000
_cell.angle_alpha   90.00
_cell.angle_beta   90.00
_cell.angle_gamma   90.00
#
_symmetry.space_group_name_H-M   'P 1'
#
loop_
_entity.id
_entity.type
_entity.pdbx_description
1 polymer ?
#
loop_
_entity_poly.entity_id
_entity_poly.type
_entity_poly.pdbx_seq_one_letter_code
_entity_poly.pdbx_strand_id
1 'polypeptide(L)'
;MLLFIIFLFCNLLMVGVFFAVYGGKRPYAEGMLLGVHLPQEAADQAEVVALMDTFRRRTRRFYLVNLLLGVAVCLVAFWRFSPFLILWCLWLVEFVVGAQWLLLGTHRKLYDLKMARGWVVGEPATLAAADTRASAQRRGQGPGLVWHLLPCGLILTTLLLPGVRDFLLTQGSGWGLLGSGLAISLTLWALHAVLSRRGNKVYSQDTAVNQAVNRLERQVWGWTLLLSSLFNAAACWSAAWWMARAHWVGHTAYGIYLVLELLPAAILLTGMLGMARRRRQILAADPVPLVVDDDVYWRKGWYENPNDPRWLVQDRLVPYNYSMNMAKPGAWGGTIALLAGVGILLVGLCVLFLWADFGGSSVSITSERV
;
A
#
# COMPACT_ATOMS: atom_id res chain seq x y z
N MET A 1 -22.23 -0.31 17.56
CA MET A 1 -22.73 -0.56 16.18
C MET A 1 -21.91 0.14 15.11
N LEU A 2 -21.62 1.45 15.24
CA LEU A 2 -20.88 2.23 14.24
C LEU A 2 -19.44 1.69 14.02
N LEU A 3 -18.67 1.46 15.09
CA LEU A 3 -17.31 0.87 14.99
C LEU A 3 -17.32 -0.47 14.25
N PHE A 4 -18.29 -1.33 14.53
CA PHE A 4 -18.44 -2.59 13.81
C PHE A 4 -18.59 -2.37 12.29
N ILE A 5 -19.46 -1.44 11.88
CA ILE A 5 -19.70 -1.13 10.45
C ILE A 5 -18.41 -0.62 9.79
N ILE A 6 -17.69 0.27 10.47
CA ILE A 6 -16.42 0.84 9.94
C ILE A 6 -15.39 -0.26 9.75
N PHE A 7 -15.13 -1.05 10.79
CA PHE A 7 -14.12 -2.10 10.72
C PHE A 7 -14.51 -3.21 9.75
N LEU A 8 -15.81 -3.56 9.68
CA LEU A 8 -16.31 -4.50 8.69
C LEU A 8 -16.05 -3.98 7.26
N PHE A 9 -16.38 -2.72 7.01
CA PHE A 9 -16.12 -2.10 5.71
C PHE A 9 -14.62 -2.07 5.37
N CYS A 10 -13.77 -1.68 6.32
CA CYS A 10 -12.31 -1.70 6.16
C CYS A 10 -11.80 -3.11 5.85
N ASN A 11 -12.30 -4.14 6.53
CA ASN A 11 -11.93 -5.53 6.26
C ASN A 11 -12.34 -5.97 4.86
N LEU A 12 -13.58 -5.69 4.45
CA LEU A 12 -14.07 -6.01 3.11
C LEU A 12 -13.25 -5.33 2.03
N LEU A 13 -12.97 -4.04 2.22
CA LEU A 13 -12.14 -3.25 1.31
C LEU A 13 -10.72 -3.82 1.22
N MET A 14 -10.10 -4.08 2.37
CA MET A 14 -8.72 -4.59 2.43
C MET A 14 -8.61 -5.98 1.81
N VAL A 15 -9.48 -6.91 2.16
CA VAL A 15 -9.50 -8.26 1.57
C VAL A 15 -9.74 -8.17 0.06
N GLY A 16 -10.67 -7.31 -0.39
CA GLY A 16 -10.95 -7.09 -1.81
C GLY A 16 -9.76 -6.50 -2.56
N VAL A 17 -9.11 -5.48 -2.02
CA VAL A 17 -7.90 -4.85 -2.62
C VAL A 17 -6.76 -5.85 -2.68
N PHE A 18 -6.47 -6.55 -1.59
CA PHE A 18 -5.40 -7.56 -1.56
C PHE A 18 -5.69 -8.71 -2.53
N PHE A 19 -6.95 -9.17 -2.63
CA PHE A 19 -7.31 -10.17 -3.61
C PHE A 19 -7.09 -9.68 -5.05
N ALA A 20 -7.47 -8.45 -5.37
CA ALA A 20 -7.25 -7.85 -6.68
C ALA A 20 -5.75 -7.70 -7.00
N VAL A 21 -4.95 -7.31 -6.00
CA VAL A 21 -3.52 -7.03 -6.14
C VAL A 21 -2.68 -8.30 -6.11
N TYR A 22 -2.91 -9.21 -5.16
CA TYR A 22 -2.07 -10.38 -4.91
C TYR A 22 -2.72 -11.71 -5.28
N GLY A 23 -4.04 -11.79 -5.23
CA GLY A 23 -4.79 -13.04 -5.39
C GLY A 23 -5.52 -13.21 -6.73
N GLY A 24 -5.58 -12.16 -7.54
CA GLY A 24 -6.30 -12.16 -8.81
C GLY A 24 -5.70 -13.06 -9.89
N LYS A 25 -6.36 -13.10 -11.05
CA LYS A 25 -5.80 -13.76 -12.24
C LYS A 25 -4.45 -13.13 -12.59
N ARG A 26 -3.43 -13.97 -12.72
CA ARG A 26 -2.09 -13.60 -13.13
C ARG A 26 -1.86 -14.15 -14.54
N PRO A 27 -2.28 -13.43 -15.58
CA PRO A 27 -2.01 -13.86 -16.96
C PRO A 27 -0.52 -13.73 -17.24
N TYR A 28 -0.04 -14.51 -18.19
CA TYR A 28 1.25 -14.26 -18.81
C TYR A 28 1.25 -12.87 -19.45
N ALA A 29 2.21 -12.04 -19.10
CA ALA A 29 2.32 -10.67 -19.60
C ALA A 29 3.77 -10.18 -19.52
N GLU A 30 4.21 -9.40 -20.48
CA GLU A 30 5.56 -8.82 -20.55
C GLU A 30 6.66 -9.90 -20.49
N GLY A 31 6.43 -11.08 -21.06
CA GLY A 31 7.38 -12.19 -21.00
C GLY A 31 7.46 -12.90 -19.64
N MET A 32 6.53 -12.60 -18.72
CA MET A 32 6.56 -13.09 -17.34
C MET A 32 5.27 -13.76 -16.91
N LEU A 33 5.41 -14.78 -16.06
CA LEU A 33 4.33 -15.37 -15.27
C LEU A 33 4.72 -15.31 -13.79
N LEU A 34 3.89 -14.72 -12.95
CA LEU A 34 4.19 -14.50 -11.51
C LEU A 34 5.58 -13.86 -11.27
N GLY A 35 5.99 -12.93 -12.14
CA GLY A 35 7.27 -12.23 -12.03
C GLY A 35 8.51 -13.09 -12.39
N VAL A 36 8.31 -14.24 -13.00
CA VAL A 36 9.38 -15.08 -13.57
C VAL A 36 9.32 -14.99 -15.09
N HIS A 37 10.42 -14.69 -15.74
CA HIS A 37 10.53 -14.68 -17.20
C HIS A 37 10.47 -16.10 -17.73
N LEU A 38 9.56 -16.36 -18.67
CA LEU A 38 9.35 -17.65 -19.30
C LEU A 38 9.10 -17.48 -20.78
N PRO A 39 9.56 -18.41 -21.64
CA PRO A 39 9.05 -18.51 -23.01
C PRO A 39 7.53 -18.72 -22.99
N GLN A 40 6.82 -18.20 -23.99
CA GLN A 40 5.35 -18.32 -24.02
C GLN A 40 4.92 -19.80 -24.05
N GLU A 41 5.64 -20.65 -24.79
CA GLU A 41 5.37 -22.08 -24.86
C GLU A 41 5.54 -22.79 -23.52
N ALA A 42 6.44 -22.28 -22.66
CA ALA A 42 6.64 -22.82 -21.33
C ALA A 42 5.47 -22.49 -20.38
N ALA A 43 4.82 -21.35 -20.57
CA ALA A 43 3.67 -20.96 -19.77
C ALA A 43 2.47 -21.91 -19.95
N ASP A 44 2.36 -22.56 -21.10
CA ASP A 44 1.28 -23.49 -21.44
C ASP A 44 1.62 -24.96 -21.11
N GLN A 45 2.80 -25.23 -20.57
CA GLN A 45 3.18 -26.59 -20.19
C GLN A 45 2.35 -27.09 -18.99
N ALA A 46 2.02 -28.37 -19.00
CA ALA A 46 1.13 -29.00 -18.00
C ALA A 46 1.58 -28.76 -16.56
N GLU A 47 2.90 -28.76 -16.29
CA GLU A 47 3.46 -28.51 -14.96
C GLU A 47 3.23 -27.09 -14.48
N VAL A 48 3.39 -26.10 -15.36
CA VAL A 48 3.17 -24.68 -15.07
C VAL A 48 1.68 -24.43 -14.85
N VAL A 49 0.82 -24.97 -15.72
CA VAL A 49 -0.64 -24.86 -15.62
C VAL A 49 -1.11 -25.47 -14.28
N ALA A 50 -0.64 -26.67 -13.92
CA ALA A 50 -0.99 -27.34 -12.65
C ALA A 50 -0.53 -26.52 -11.42
N LEU A 51 0.67 -25.90 -11.49
CA LEU A 51 1.17 -25.01 -10.44
C LEU A 51 0.27 -23.78 -10.29
N MET A 52 -0.12 -23.15 -11.39
CA MET A 52 -0.99 -21.98 -11.41
C MET A 52 -2.41 -22.30 -10.91
N ASP A 53 -2.96 -23.46 -11.27
CA ASP A 53 -4.27 -23.89 -10.79
C ASP A 53 -4.24 -24.21 -9.28
N THR A 54 -3.13 -24.76 -8.79
CA THR A 54 -2.93 -24.96 -7.35
C THR A 54 -2.84 -23.62 -6.63
N PHE A 55 -2.10 -22.66 -7.17
CA PHE A 55 -2.04 -21.29 -6.65
C PHE A 55 -3.44 -20.66 -6.58
N ARG A 56 -4.22 -20.71 -7.67
CA ARG A 56 -5.57 -20.13 -7.73
C ARG A 56 -6.50 -20.75 -6.68
N ARG A 57 -6.47 -22.09 -6.51
CA ARG A 57 -7.30 -22.79 -5.51
C ARG A 57 -6.91 -22.40 -4.09
N ARG A 58 -5.61 -22.39 -3.77
CA ARG A 58 -5.11 -22.02 -2.43
C ARG A 58 -5.42 -20.57 -2.11
N THR A 59 -5.21 -19.67 -3.06
CA THR A 59 -5.49 -18.25 -2.92
C THR A 59 -6.99 -18.00 -2.66
N ARG A 60 -7.89 -18.59 -3.46
CA ARG A 60 -9.33 -18.44 -3.22
C ARG A 60 -9.75 -18.92 -1.82
N ARG A 61 -9.24 -20.07 -1.38
CA ARG A 61 -9.52 -20.59 -0.02
C ARG A 61 -9.00 -19.65 1.06
N PHE A 62 -7.75 -19.19 0.93
CA PHE A 62 -7.14 -18.26 1.88
C PHE A 62 -7.95 -16.98 2.03
N TYR A 63 -8.30 -16.31 0.91
CA TYR A 63 -9.06 -15.07 0.96
C TYR A 63 -10.49 -15.26 1.48
N LEU A 64 -11.14 -16.38 1.15
CA LEU A 64 -12.47 -16.70 1.69
C LEU A 64 -12.42 -16.93 3.19
N VAL A 65 -11.48 -17.73 3.67
CA VAL A 65 -11.30 -18.01 5.12
C VAL A 65 -11.00 -16.70 5.86
N ASN A 66 -10.11 -15.88 5.33
CA ASN A 66 -9.75 -14.60 5.94
C ASN A 66 -10.90 -13.59 5.91
N LEU A 67 -11.73 -13.61 4.88
CA LEU A 67 -12.95 -12.80 4.84
C LEU A 67 -13.91 -13.19 5.99
N LEU A 68 -14.17 -14.48 6.16
CA LEU A 68 -15.04 -14.98 7.23
C LEU A 68 -14.43 -14.72 8.62
N LEU A 69 -13.13 -14.96 8.78
CA LEU A 69 -12.42 -14.70 10.03
C LEU A 69 -12.44 -13.21 10.38
N GLY A 70 -12.20 -12.32 9.40
CA GLY A 70 -12.28 -10.89 9.60
C GLY A 70 -13.66 -10.40 10.03
N VAL A 71 -14.75 -11.00 9.47
CA VAL A 71 -16.12 -10.73 9.93
C VAL A 71 -16.32 -11.22 11.37
N ALA A 72 -15.85 -12.42 11.69
CA ALA A 72 -15.96 -12.99 13.05
C ALA A 72 -15.20 -12.14 14.08
N VAL A 73 -14.01 -11.65 13.73
CA VAL A 73 -13.25 -10.74 14.59
C VAL A 73 -14.00 -9.42 14.81
N CYS A 74 -14.66 -8.87 13.78
CA CYS A 74 -15.46 -7.66 13.94
C CYS A 74 -16.63 -7.83 14.93
N LEU A 75 -17.21 -9.04 15.05
CA LEU A 75 -18.29 -9.30 16.02
C LEU A 75 -17.82 -9.15 17.47
N VAL A 76 -16.54 -9.35 17.77
CA VAL A 76 -15.98 -9.17 19.11
C VAL A 76 -16.07 -7.70 19.58
N ALA A 77 -16.18 -6.74 18.66
CA ALA A 77 -16.39 -5.33 18.98
C ALA A 77 -17.71 -5.05 19.73
N PHE A 78 -18.69 -5.96 19.66
CA PHE A 78 -19.94 -5.87 20.44
C PHE A 78 -19.73 -6.25 21.91
N TRP A 79 -18.67 -6.99 22.23
CA TRP A 79 -18.36 -7.37 23.60
C TRP A 79 -17.47 -6.31 24.29
N ARG A 80 -16.22 -6.11 23.80
CA ARG A 80 -15.29 -5.10 24.31
C ARG A 80 -14.34 -4.66 23.20
N PHE A 81 -13.91 -3.39 23.26
CA PHE A 81 -13.08 -2.81 22.21
C PHE A 81 -11.62 -3.33 22.23
N SER A 82 -11.01 -3.48 23.42
CA SER A 82 -9.61 -3.90 23.49
C SER A 82 -9.36 -5.33 23.00
N PRO A 83 -10.14 -6.39 23.42
CA PRO A 83 -10.00 -7.72 22.84
C PRO A 83 -10.25 -7.74 21.32
N PHE A 84 -11.25 -6.96 20.85
CA PHE A 84 -11.48 -6.80 19.42
C PHE A 84 -10.25 -6.26 18.71
N LEU A 85 -9.64 -5.16 19.20
CA LEU A 85 -8.48 -4.52 18.58
C LEU A 85 -7.27 -5.46 18.52
N ILE A 86 -7.02 -6.22 19.59
CA ILE A 86 -5.93 -7.20 19.64
C ILE A 86 -6.15 -8.29 18.58
N LEU A 87 -7.34 -8.88 18.53
CA LEU A 87 -7.66 -9.92 17.55
C LEU A 87 -7.60 -9.37 16.12
N TRP A 88 -8.05 -8.12 15.92
CA TRP A 88 -7.99 -7.47 14.62
C TRP A 88 -6.54 -7.22 14.17
N CYS A 89 -5.65 -6.78 15.06
CA CYS A 89 -4.23 -6.62 14.77
C CYS A 89 -3.56 -7.98 14.43
N LEU A 90 -3.86 -9.03 15.18
CA LEU A 90 -3.34 -10.37 14.93
C LEU A 90 -3.82 -10.91 13.58
N TRP A 91 -5.12 -10.75 13.30
CA TRP A 91 -5.71 -11.15 12.01
C TRP A 91 -5.08 -10.36 10.85
N LEU A 92 -4.85 -9.04 11.02
CA LEU A 92 -4.22 -8.20 10.00
C LEU A 92 -2.80 -8.69 9.66
N VAL A 93 -2.01 -9.01 10.67
CA VAL A 93 -0.64 -9.54 10.48
C VAL A 93 -0.68 -10.88 9.78
N GLU A 94 -1.53 -11.83 10.23
CA GLU A 94 -1.71 -13.13 9.59
C GLU A 94 -2.12 -12.98 8.13
N PHE A 95 -3.13 -12.14 7.86
CA PHE A 95 -3.64 -11.90 6.53
C PHE A 95 -2.58 -11.35 5.56
N VAL A 96 -1.84 -10.31 5.98
CA VAL A 96 -0.79 -9.70 5.15
C VAL A 96 0.36 -10.68 4.90
N VAL A 97 0.84 -11.33 5.94
CA VAL A 97 1.96 -12.31 5.84
C VAL A 97 1.52 -13.53 5.01
N GLY A 98 0.33 -14.06 5.25
CA GLY A 98 -0.20 -15.21 4.53
C GLY A 98 -0.40 -14.93 3.04
N ALA A 99 -0.93 -13.75 2.67
CA ALA A 99 -1.09 -13.34 1.27
C ALA A 99 0.27 -13.26 0.55
N GLN A 100 1.28 -12.68 1.19
CA GLN A 100 2.64 -12.61 0.66
C GLN A 100 3.29 -14.01 0.55
N TRP A 101 3.12 -14.84 1.57
CA TRP A 101 3.67 -16.19 1.58
C TRP A 101 3.14 -17.05 0.43
N LEU A 102 1.83 -16.99 0.16
CA LEU A 102 1.22 -17.71 -0.96
C LEU A 102 1.81 -17.29 -2.30
N LEU A 103 1.95 -15.98 -2.52
CA LEU A 103 2.49 -15.43 -3.76
C LEU A 103 3.97 -15.79 -3.93
N LEU A 104 4.80 -15.49 -2.94
CA LEU A 104 6.25 -15.74 -2.97
C LEU A 104 6.59 -17.22 -3.02
N GLY A 105 5.82 -18.07 -2.31
CA GLY A 105 6.01 -19.51 -2.35
C GLY A 105 5.76 -20.11 -3.74
N THR A 106 4.78 -19.57 -4.48
CA THR A 106 4.52 -20.01 -5.86
C THR A 106 5.54 -19.43 -6.84
N HIS A 107 5.93 -18.16 -6.66
CA HIS A 107 7.01 -17.55 -7.44
C HIS A 107 8.31 -18.37 -7.37
N ARG A 108 8.75 -18.77 -6.16
CA ARG A 108 9.95 -19.59 -5.97
C ARG A 108 9.87 -20.94 -6.67
N LYS A 109 8.74 -21.63 -6.58
CA LYS A 109 8.51 -22.92 -7.26
C LYS A 109 8.58 -22.78 -8.78
N LEU A 110 8.01 -21.69 -9.32
CA LEU A 110 8.06 -21.40 -10.74
C LEU A 110 9.50 -21.06 -11.20
N TYR A 111 10.25 -20.31 -10.39
CA TYR A 111 11.66 -20.03 -10.64
C TYR A 111 12.50 -21.30 -10.63
N ASP A 112 12.31 -22.17 -9.62
CA ASP A 112 13.05 -23.45 -9.53
C ASP A 112 12.73 -24.36 -10.72
N LEU A 113 11.47 -24.39 -11.19
CA LEU A 113 11.07 -25.12 -12.39
C LEU A 113 11.72 -24.55 -13.65
N LYS A 114 11.77 -23.21 -13.79
CA LYS A 114 12.49 -22.52 -14.87
C LYS A 114 13.95 -22.98 -14.93
N MET A 115 14.63 -22.95 -13.79
CA MET A 115 16.05 -23.35 -13.70
C MET A 115 16.26 -24.83 -14.02
N ALA A 116 15.38 -25.70 -13.54
CA ALA A 116 15.45 -27.15 -13.82
C ALA A 116 15.24 -27.49 -15.30
N ARG A 117 14.43 -26.69 -16.02
CA ARG A 117 14.13 -26.86 -17.44
C ARG A 117 15.09 -26.09 -18.38
N GLY A 118 15.94 -25.21 -17.82
CA GLY A 118 16.86 -24.37 -18.59
C GLY A 118 16.17 -23.35 -19.48
N TRP A 119 14.97 -22.85 -19.10
CA TRP A 119 14.28 -21.84 -19.88
C TRP A 119 14.97 -20.50 -19.75
N VAL A 120 15.47 -19.98 -20.87
CA VAL A 120 16.11 -18.66 -20.96
C VAL A 120 15.25 -17.75 -21.82
N VAL A 121 15.06 -16.51 -21.41
CA VAL A 121 14.24 -15.52 -22.13
C VAL A 121 14.99 -14.20 -22.21
N GLY A 122 15.12 -13.66 -23.42
CA GLY A 122 15.68 -12.33 -23.64
C GLY A 122 17.19 -12.24 -23.39
N GLU A 123 17.62 -11.01 -23.10
CA GLU A 123 19.03 -10.71 -22.87
C GLU A 123 19.48 -11.07 -21.44
N PRO A 124 20.73 -11.50 -21.27
CA PRO A 124 21.24 -11.83 -19.94
C PRO A 124 21.27 -10.62 -19.02
N ALA A 125 21.09 -10.85 -17.72
CA ALA A 125 21.02 -9.84 -16.66
C ALA A 125 22.27 -8.94 -16.51
N THR A 126 23.35 -9.23 -17.22
CA THR A 126 24.59 -8.44 -17.25
C THR A 126 24.43 -7.12 -17.98
N LEU A 127 23.38 -6.96 -18.80
CA LEU A 127 23.09 -5.72 -19.52
C LEU A 127 22.24 -4.77 -18.64
N ALA A 128 22.89 -3.71 -18.13
CA ALA A 128 22.19 -2.57 -17.54
C ALA A 128 21.69 -1.65 -18.67
N ALA A 129 20.45 -1.83 -19.10
CA ALA A 129 19.85 -0.94 -20.09
C ALA A 129 19.55 0.42 -19.45
N ALA A 130 20.18 1.50 -19.95
CA ALA A 130 19.91 2.86 -19.55
C ALA A 130 19.47 3.68 -20.77
N ASP A 131 18.27 4.24 -20.70
CA ASP A 131 17.78 5.21 -21.68
C ASP A 131 18.12 6.62 -21.20
N THR A 132 19.22 7.19 -21.73
CA THR A 132 19.72 8.52 -21.35
C THR A 132 18.78 9.63 -21.82
N ARG A 133 18.07 9.46 -22.96
CA ARG A 133 17.09 10.44 -23.46
C ARG A 133 15.83 10.46 -22.61
N ALA A 134 15.30 9.30 -22.23
CA ALA A 134 14.18 9.22 -21.30
C ALA A 134 14.56 9.78 -19.92
N SER A 135 15.82 9.62 -19.50
CA SER A 135 16.31 10.14 -18.21
C SER A 135 16.47 11.65 -18.20
N ALA A 136 16.84 12.28 -19.33
CA ALA A 136 17.00 13.73 -19.46
C ALA A 136 15.66 14.50 -19.33
N GLN A 137 14.52 13.88 -19.71
CA GLN A 137 13.20 14.51 -19.68
C GLN A 137 12.44 14.33 -18.35
N ARG A 138 13.15 14.14 -17.27
CA ARG A 138 12.56 13.86 -15.94
C ARG A 138 11.72 14.99 -15.34
N ARG A 139 12.03 16.24 -15.68
CA ARG A 139 11.40 17.42 -15.07
C ARG A 139 10.02 17.70 -15.67
N GLY A 140 9.05 18.09 -14.83
CA GLY A 140 7.73 18.53 -15.27
C GLY A 140 6.72 17.41 -15.61
N GLN A 141 6.96 16.16 -15.20
CA GLN A 141 6.10 15.02 -15.53
C GLN A 141 4.97 14.75 -14.52
N GLY A 142 4.60 15.72 -13.69
CA GLY A 142 3.53 15.62 -12.70
C GLY A 142 3.41 16.89 -11.88
N PRO A 143 2.51 16.94 -10.88
CA PRO A 143 2.42 18.08 -9.97
C PRO A 143 3.72 18.26 -9.19
N GLY A 144 4.13 19.50 -8.94
CA GLY A 144 5.30 19.81 -8.14
C GLY A 144 5.10 19.42 -6.67
N LEU A 145 6.16 19.02 -6.00
CA LEU A 145 6.13 18.67 -4.57
C LEU A 145 5.65 19.80 -3.68
N VAL A 146 5.86 21.05 -4.09
CA VAL A 146 5.43 22.25 -3.36
C VAL A 146 3.92 22.31 -3.15
N TRP A 147 3.13 21.71 -4.02
CA TRP A 147 1.67 21.68 -3.90
C TRP A 147 1.16 20.95 -2.66
N HIS A 148 1.98 20.08 -2.04
CA HIS A 148 1.63 19.46 -0.76
C HIS A 148 1.64 20.42 0.44
N LEU A 149 2.20 21.64 0.27
CA LEU A 149 2.04 22.69 1.27
C LEU A 149 0.57 23.13 1.41
N LEU A 150 -0.22 23.03 0.31
CA LEU A 150 -1.63 23.41 0.34
C LEU A 150 -2.47 22.57 1.31
N PRO A 151 -2.50 21.22 1.24
CA PRO A 151 -3.25 20.43 2.22
C PRO A 151 -2.73 20.59 3.64
N CYS A 152 -1.42 20.69 3.86
CA CYS A 152 -0.87 20.96 5.20
C CYS A 152 -1.32 22.34 5.72
N GLY A 153 -1.27 23.37 4.86
CA GLY A 153 -1.76 24.71 5.18
C GLY A 153 -3.26 24.72 5.48
N LEU A 154 -4.09 24.02 4.69
CA LEU A 154 -5.52 23.88 4.91
C LEU A 154 -5.83 23.30 6.30
N ILE A 155 -5.12 22.24 6.72
CA ILE A 155 -5.27 21.69 8.08
C ILE A 155 -4.94 22.77 9.12
N LEU A 156 -3.85 23.49 8.95
CA LEU A 156 -3.44 24.54 9.90
C LEU A 156 -4.39 25.74 9.93
N THR A 157 -5.14 26.02 8.87
CA THR A 157 -6.15 27.11 8.88
C THR A 157 -7.28 26.86 9.88
N THR A 158 -7.50 25.61 10.33
CA THR A 158 -8.46 25.32 11.40
C THR A 158 -8.12 26.05 12.70
N LEU A 159 -6.85 26.34 12.94
CA LEU A 159 -6.37 27.09 14.11
C LEU A 159 -6.70 28.58 14.05
N LEU A 160 -7.11 29.10 12.88
CA LEU A 160 -7.53 30.50 12.72
C LEU A 160 -8.96 30.75 13.22
N LEU A 161 -9.74 29.69 13.43
CA LEU A 161 -11.13 29.77 13.91
C LEU A 161 -11.12 29.63 15.45
N PRO A 162 -11.48 30.67 16.22
CA PRO A 162 -11.28 30.66 17.69
C PRO A 162 -11.90 29.45 18.39
N GLY A 163 -13.17 29.14 18.15
CA GLY A 163 -13.82 27.99 18.78
C GLY A 163 -13.25 26.64 18.37
N VAL A 164 -12.76 26.50 17.13
CA VAL A 164 -12.11 25.28 16.63
C VAL A 164 -10.69 25.16 17.21
N ARG A 165 -9.98 26.29 17.25
CA ARG A 165 -8.64 26.35 17.88
C ARG A 165 -8.69 25.92 19.33
N ASP A 166 -9.63 26.45 20.10
CA ASP A 166 -9.74 26.15 21.53
C ASP A 166 -10.03 24.65 21.72
N PHE A 167 -10.93 24.05 20.94
CA PHE A 167 -11.16 22.61 20.91
C PHE A 167 -9.87 21.82 20.57
N LEU A 168 -9.22 22.19 19.48
CA LEU A 168 -8.02 21.48 18.99
C LEU A 168 -6.85 21.55 19.98
N LEU A 169 -6.68 22.66 20.72
CA LEU A 169 -5.55 22.87 21.63
C LEU A 169 -5.81 22.43 23.06
N THR A 170 -7.06 22.31 23.50
CA THR A 170 -7.39 21.97 24.90
C THR A 170 -7.85 20.53 25.07
N GLN A 171 -8.40 19.91 24.01
CA GLN A 171 -8.90 18.53 24.11
C GLN A 171 -7.97 17.52 23.43
N GLY A 172 -7.74 16.38 24.08
CA GLY A 172 -6.88 15.32 23.57
C GLY A 172 -7.34 14.76 22.21
N SER A 173 -8.67 14.70 21.97
CA SER A 173 -9.24 14.33 20.66
C SER A 173 -8.92 15.35 19.56
N GLY A 174 -8.85 16.63 19.90
CA GLY A 174 -8.45 17.71 19.00
C GLY A 174 -6.98 17.59 18.58
N TRP A 175 -6.07 17.39 19.53
CA TRP A 175 -4.66 17.13 19.25
C TRP A 175 -4.47 15.89 18.39
N GLY A 176 -5.20 14.81 18.68
CA GLY A 176 -5.18 13.59 17.88
C GLY A 176 -5.61 13.82 16.45
N LEU A 177 -6.68 14.58 16.23
CA LEU A 177 -7.19 14.93 14.90
C LEU A 177 -6.18 15.77 14.11
N LEU A 178 -5.65 16.83 14.72
CA LEU A 178 -4.67 17.72 14.09
C LEU A 178 -3.37 16.98 13.75
N GLY A 179 -2.85 16.21 14.71
CA GLY A 179 -1.62 15.44 14.58
C GLY A 179 -1.73 14.35 13.51
N SER A 180 -2.82 13.56 13.52
CA SER A 180 -3.05 12.51 12.53
C SER A 180 -3.25 13.08 11.12
N GLY A 181 -4.04 14.14 10.98
CA GLY A 181 -4.25 14.80 9.68
C GLY A 181 -2.96 15.32 9.07
N LEU A 182 -2.12 15.99 9.86
CA LEU A 182 -0.80 16.44 9.41
C LEU A 182 0.14 15.26 9.10
N ALA A 183 0.18 14.24 9.96
CA ALA A 183 1.04 13.07 9.76
C ALA A 183 0.70 12.33 8.47
N ILE A 184 -0.59 12.14 8.15
CA ILE A 184 -1.05 11.53 6.90
C ILE A 184 -0.61 12.39 5.70
N SER A 185 -0.87 13.71 5.73
CA SER A 185 -0.48 14.62 4.64
C SER A 185 1.03 14.65 4.42
N LEU A 186 1.83 14.68 5.48
CA LEU A 186 3.30 14.63 5.40
C LEU A 186 3.79 13.27 4.86
N THR A 187 3.15 12.17 5.25
CA THR A 187 3.47 10.83 4.73
C THR A 187 3.20 10.74 3.23
N LEU A 188 2.05 11.25 2.75
CA LEU A 188 1.73 11.31 1.32
C LEU A 188 2.71 12.20 0.55
N TRP A 189 3.13 13.32 1.15
CA TRP A 189 4.17 14.19 0.58
C TRP A 189 5.53 13.49 0.48
N ALA A 190 5.97 12.84 1.55
CA ALA A 190 7.21 12.07 1.57
C ALA A 190 7.19 10.95 0.52
N LEU A 191 6.07 10.22 0.41
CA LEU A 191 5.89 9.18 -0.59
C LEU A 191 5.95 9.74 -2.01
N HIS A 192 5.31 10.89 -2.27
CA HIS A 192 5.43 11.58 -3.56
C HIS A 192 6.89 11.98 -3.85
N ALA A 193 7.61 12.51 -2.86
CA ALA A 193 9.01 12.88 -3.02
C ALA A 193 9.90 11.68 -3.36
N VAL A 194 9.69 10.54 -2.71
CA VAL A 194 10.41 9.29 -3.00
C VAL A 194 10.09 8.80 -4.41
N LEU A 195 8.80 8.69 -4.78
CA LEU A 195 8.38 8.17 -6.07
C LEU A 195 8.76 9.09 -7.25
N SER A 196 8.78 10.40 -7.04
CA SER A 196 9.21 11.36 -8.08
C SER A 196 10.72 11.29 -8.35
N ARG A 197 11.52 10.91 -7.36
CA ARG A 197 12.99 10.79 -7.48
C ARG A 197 13.48 9.46 -8.04
N ARG A 198 12.58 8.50 -8.21
CA ARG A 198 12.94 7.18 -8.74
C ARG A 198 13.60 7.24 -10.11
N GLY A 199 14.48 6.28 -10.42
CA GLY A 199 15.05 6.07 -11.74
C GLY A 199 13.99 5.70 -12.78
N ASN A 200 14.22 6.03 -14.05
CA ASN A 200 13.40 5.51 -15.14
C ASN A 200 13.70 4.01 -15.32
N LYS A 201 12.65 3.25 -15.66
CA LYS A 201 12.78 1.87 -16.10
C LYS A 201 12.75 1.83 -17.61
N VAL A 202 13.56 0.96 -18.19
CA VAL A 202 13.59 0.70 -19.63
C VAL A 202 12.73 -0.52 -19.90
N TYR A 203 11.77 -0.39 -20.80
CA TYR A 203 10.81 -1.42 -21.18
C TYR A 203 10.97 -1.83 -22.66
N SER A 204 11.54 -0.93 -23.46
CA SER A 204 11.62 -1.05 -24.92
C SER A 204 12.96 -0.51 -25.40
N GLN A 205 13.35 -0.92 -26.62
CA GLN A 205 14.42 -0.28 -27.37
C GLN A 205 13.97 1.10 -27.91
N ASP A 206 12.64 1.35 -27.97
CA ASP A 206 12.10 2.66 -28.35
C ASP A 206 12.02 3.60 -27.14
N THR A 207 12.74 4.71 -27.24
CA THR A 207 12.74 5.79 -26.24
C THR A 207 11.35 6.40 -26.03
N ALA A 208 10.49 6.47 -27.06
CA ALA A 208 9.17 7.06 -26.94
C ALA A 208 8.26 6.20 -26.03
N VAL A 209 8.33 4.87 -26.13
CA VAL A 209 7.64 3.94 -25.23
C VAL A 209 8.12 4.10 -23.80
N ASN A 210 9.45 4.14 -23.59
CA ASN A 210 10.04 4.34 -22.26
C ASN A 210 9.58 5.65 -21.62
N GLN A 211 9.56 6.74 -22.38
CA GLN A 211 9.08 8.04 -21.92
C GLN A 211 7.60 8.02 -21.59
N ALA A 212 6.76 7.44 -22.46
CA ALA A 212 5.31 7.37 -22.26
C ALA A 212 4.95 6.63 -20.96
N VAL A 213 5.56 5.45 -20.72
CA VAL A 213 5.30 4.66 -19.51
C VAL A 213 5.79 5.37 -18.25
N ASN A 214 7.04 5.84 -18.23
CA ASN A 214 7.60 6.51 -17.07
C ASN A 214 6.86 7.82 -16.74
N ARG A 215 6.42 8.57 -17.77
CA ARG A 215 5.60 9.78 -17.61
C ARG A 215 4.23 9.46 -17.02
N LEU A 216 3.54 8.44 -17.57
CA LEU A 216 2.25 7.98 -17.06
C LEU A 216 2.32 7.66 -15.57
N GLU A 217 3.30 6.85 -15.17
CA GLU A 217 3.46 6.44 -13.79
C GLU A 217 3.73 7.63 -12.84
N ARG A 218 4.57 8.58 -13.23
CA ARG A 218 4.83 9.77 -12.43
C ARG A 218 3.64 10.69 -12.30
N GLN A 219 2.89 10.87 -13.40
CA GLN A 219 1.70 11.69 -13.39
C GLN A 219 0.62 11.09 -12.48
N VAL A 220 0.36 9.79 -12.63
CA VAL A 220 -0.66 9.13 -11.82
C VAL A 220 -0.29 9.15 -10.34
N TRP A 221 0.94 8.76 -9.97
CA TRP A 221 1.37 8.82 -8.58
C TRP A 221 1.34 10.23 -8.01
N GLY A 222 1.83 11.21 -8.74
CA GLY A 222 1.85 12.60 -8.28
C GLY A 222 0.45 13.14 -8.01
N TRP A 223 -0.48 12.96 -8.96
CA TRP A 223 -1.85 13.43 -8.82
C TRP A 223 -2.65 12.67 -7.77
N THR A 224 -2.56 11.35 -7.73
CA THR A 224 -3.31 10.56 -6.74
C THR A 224 -2.86 10.87 -5.30
N LEU A 225 -1.56 11.02 -5.06
CA LEU A 225 -1.05 11.36 -3.74
C LEU A 225 -1.41 12.78 -3.32
N LEU A 226 -1.35 13.75 -4.23
CA LEU A 226 -1.74 15.14 -3.95
C LEU A 226 -3.25 15.25 -3.67
N LEU A 227 -4.10 14.65 -4.51
CA LEU A 227 -5.54 14.63 -4.31
C LEU A 227 -5.92 13.93 -3.01
N SER A 228 -5.29 12.79 -2.70
CA SER A 228 -5.51 12.09 -1.44
C SER A 228 -5.16 12.96 -0.23
N SER A 229 -4.08 13.73 -0.31
CA SER A 229 -3.70 14.67 0.75
C SER A 229 -4.70 15.82 0.91
N LEU A 230 -5.28 16.32 -0.20
CA LEU A 230 -6.33 17.36 -0.18
C LEU A 230 -7.62 16.85 0.46
N PHE A 231 -8.05 15.62 0.13
CA PHE A 231 -9.25 15.04 0.75
C PHE A 231 -9.04 14.71 2.23
N ASN A 232 -7.86 14.23 2.63
CA ASN A 232 -7.50 14.11 4.04
C ASN A 232 -7.57 15.46 4.77
N ALA A 233 -7.09 16.53 4.15
CA ALA A 233 -7.17 17.87 4.73
C ALA A 233 -8.64 18.35 4.87
N ALA A 234 -9.48 18.08 3.87
CA ALA A 234 -10.91 18.40 3.92
C ALA A 234 -11.63 17.59 5.01
N ALA A 235 -11.29 16.30 5.16
CA ALA A 235 -11.82 15.45 6.22
C ALA A 235 -11.42 15.98 7.62
N CYS A 236 -10.15 16.27 7.81
CA CYS A 236 -9.64 16.85 9.07
C CYS A 236 -10.33 18.18 9.39
N TRP A 237 -10.50 19.06 8.39
CA TRP A 237 -11.16 20.36 8.54
C TRP A 237 -12.63 20.20 8.91
N SER A 238 -13.37 19.31 8.20
CA SER A 238 -14.78 19.06 8.49
C SER A 238 -14.97 18.46 9.90
N ALA A 239 -14.12 17.51 10.30
CA ALA A 239 -14.15 16.92 11.64
C ALA A 239 -13.90 17.99 12.72
N ALA A 240 -12.85 18.81 12.58
CA ALA A 240 -12.55 19.88 13.51
C ALA A 240 -13.72 20.86 13.68
N TRP A 241 -14.35 21.24 12.57
CA TRP A 241 -15.53 22.14 12.58
C TRP A 241 -16.72 21.57 13.33
N TRP A 242 -17.07 20.30 13.09
CA TRP A 242 -18.22 19.65 13.72
C TRP A 242 -17.96 19.34 15.20
N MET A 243 -16.77 18.82 15.54
CA MET A 243 -16.41 18.48 16.91
C MET A 243 -16.38 19.71 17.80
N ALA A 244 -15.83 20.83 17.33
CA ALA A 244 -15.79 22.09 18.09
C ALA A 244 -17.17 22.67 18.41
N ARG A 245 -18.20 22.31 17.64
CA ARG A 245 -19.58 22.79 17.84
C ARG A 245 -20.49 21.80 18.56
N ALA A 246 -19.92 20.71 19.09
CA ALA A 246 -20.67 19.61 19.72
C ALA A 246 -21.77 18.98 18.80
N HIS A 247 -21.70 19.22 17.49
CA HIS A 247 -22.63 18.65 16.51
C HIS A 247 -22.15 17.33 15.90
N TRP A 248 -21.09 16.77 16.44
CA TRP A 248 -20.49 15.51 15.96
C TRP A 248 -21.40 14.28 16.09
N VAL A 249 -22.41 14.38 16.93
CA VAL A 249 -23.39 13.29 17.17
C VAL A 249 -24.38 13.11 16.00
N GLY A 250 -24.41 14.06 15.05
CA GLY A 250 -25.28 13.97 13.88
C GLY A 250 -24.79 12.97 12.83
N HIS A 251 -25.67 12.07 12.37
CA HIS A 251 -25.37 11.10 11.32
C HIS A 251 -24.80 11.73 10.05
N THR A 252 -25.26 12.94 9.70
CA THR A 252 -24.83 13.67 8.50
C THR A 252 -23.37 14.11 8.59
N ALA A 253 -22.95 14.73 9.70
CA ALA A 253 -21.57 15.20 9.90
C ALA A 253 -20.59 14.04 9.86
N TYR A 254 -20.94 12.94 10.53
CA TYR A 254 -20.13 11.74 10.53
C TYR A 254 -20.08 11.08 9.15
N GLY A 255 -21.19 11.04 8.41
CA GLY A 255 -21.24 10.53 7.04
C GLY A 255 -20.35 11.32 6.09
N ILE A 256 -20.35 12.67 6.17
CA ILE A 256 -19.45 13.52 5.36
C ILE A 256 -18.00 13.23 5.67
N TYR A 257 -17.62 13.18 6.94
CA TYR A 257 -16.25 12.83 7.35
C TYR A 257 -15.82 11.47 6.81
N LEU A 258 -16.65 10.45 6.98
CA LEU A 258 -16.37 9.10 6.51
C LEU A 258 -16.16 9.03 5.00
N VAL A 259 -17.01 9.72 4.23
CA VAL A 259 -16.86 9.82 2.77
C VAL A 259 -15.54 10.48 2.40
N LEU A 260 -15.19 11.59 3.06
CA LEU A 260 -13.93 12.29 2.79
C LEU A 260 -12.69 11.46 3.14
N GLU A 261 -12.73 10.64 4.20
CA GLU A 261 -11.66 9.73 4.61
C GLU A 261 -11.52 8.51 3.67
N LEU A 262 -12.60 8.07 3.03
CA LEU A 262 -12.58 6.95 2.08
C LEU A 262 -12.15 7.37 0.67
N LEU A 263 -12.36 8.63 0.29
CA LEU A 263 -11.98 9.13 -1.04
C LEU A 263 -10.49 8.97 -1.34
N PRO A 264 -9.52 9.23 -0.44
CA PRO A 264 -8.12 8.96 -0.68
C PRO A 264 -7.82 7.52 -1.12
N ALA A 265 -8.42 6.53 -0.44
CA ALA A 265 -8.25 5.13 -0.79
C ALA A 265 -8.85 4.80 -2.17
N ALA A 266 -10.02 5.35 -2.48
CA ALA A 266 -10.66 5.17 -3.79
C ALA A 266 -9.84 5.82 -4.91
N ILE A 267 -9.30 7.02 -4.70
CA ILE A 267 -8.43 7.74 -5.66
C ILE A 267 -7.15 6.94 -5.92
N LEU A 268 -6.48 6.47 -4.87
CA LEU A 268 -5.27 5.64 -5.01
C LEU A 268 -5.59 4.35 -5.79
N LEU A 269 -6.63 3.64 -5.42
CA LEU A 269 -7.03 2.38 -6.07
C LEU A 269 -7.38 2.59 -7.55
N THR A 270 -8.24 3.56 -7.85
CA THR A 270 -8.65 3.84 -9.24
C THR A 270 -7.49 4.35 -10.09
N GLY A 271 -6.62 5.19 -9.52
CA GLY A 271 -5.39 5.64 -10.16
C GLY A 271 -4.45 4.49 -10.49
N MET A 272 -4.21 3.58 -9.55
CA MET A 272 -3.36 2.39 -9.75
C MET A 272 -3.94 1.45 -10.81
N LEU A 273 -5.24 1.17 -10.76
CA LEU A 273 -5.91 0.31 -11.76
C LEU A 273 -5.89 0.96 -13.15
N GLY A 274 -6.16 2.25 -13.25
CA GLY A 274 -6.10 3.01 -14.49
C GLY A 274 -4.69 3.04 -15.09
N MET A 275 -3.69 3.28 -14.25
CA MET A 275 -2.27 3.22 -14.62
C MET A 275 -1.88 1.85 -15.15
N ALA A 276 -2.24 0.78 -14.45
CA ALA A 276 -1.92 -0.59 -14.86
C ALA A 276 -2.59 -0.98 -16.20
N ARG A 277 -3.81 -0.48 -16.47
CA ARG A 277 -4.50 -0.70 -17.75
C ARG A 277 -3.79 0.05 -18.88
N ARG A 278 -3.53 1.35 -18.71
CA ARG A 278 -2.86 2.17 -19.73
C ARG A 278 -1.43 1.70 -20.00
N ARG A 279 -0.68 1.36 -18.97
CA ARG A 279 0.65 0.78 -19.12
C ARG A 279 0.63 -0.48 -20.00
N ARG A 280 -0.28 -1.42 -19.73
CA ARG A 280 -0.44 -2.64 -20.53
C ARG A 280 -0.76 -2.32 -21.99
N GLN A 281 -1.60 -1.32 -22.26
CA GLN A 281 -1.93 -0.89 -23.62
C GLN A 281 -0.70 -0.35 -24.36
N ILE A 282 0.11 0.50 -23.70
CA ILE A 282 1.34 1.06 -24.29
C ILE A 282 2.34 -0.07 -24.61
N LEU A 283 2.57 -0.98 -23.66
CA LEU A 283 3.53 -2.07 -23.81
C LEU A 283 3.07 -3.16 -24.80
N ALA A 284 1.75 -3.39 -24.93
CA ALA A 284 1.22 -4.33 -25.92
C ALA A 284 1.31 -3.81 -27.35
N ALA A 285 1.43 -2.50 -27.54
CA ALA A 285 1.62 -1.87 -28.85
C ALA A 285 3.11 -1.69 -29.23
N ASP A 286 4.02 -2.08 -28.35
CA ASP A 286 5.46 -1.92 -28.56
C ASP A 286 5.99 -2.97 -29.55
N PRO A 287 6.58 -2.56 -30.71
CA PRO A 287 7.11 -3.49 -31.69
C PRO A 287 8.49 -4.07 -31.33
N VAL A 288 9.19 -3.46 -30.38
CA VAL A 288 10.58 -3.82 -30.02
C VAL A 288 10.79 -3.89 -28.50
N PRO A 289 10.01 -4.74 -27.80
CA PRO A 289 10.11 -4.86 -26.35
C PRO A 289 11.50 -5.32 -25.93
N LEU A 290 12.04 -4.73 -24.89
CA LEU A 290 13.29 -5.16 -24.28
C LEU A 290 12.99 -6.06 -23.08
N VAL A 291 13.24 -7.34 -23.23
CA VAL A 291 13.12 -8.33 -22.16
C VAL A 291 14.51 -8.66 -21.65
N VAL A 292 14.76 -8.34 -20.38
CA VAL A 292 16.03 -8.67 -19.67
C VAL A 292 15.72 -9.70 -18.60
N ASP A 293 16.32 -10.88 -18.72
CA ASP A 293 16.16 -11.95 -17.72
C ASP A 293 17.08 -11.69 -16.51
N ASP A 294 16.58 -10.91 -15.55
CA ASP A 294 17.24 -10.61 -14.29
C ASP A 294 16.63 -11.38 -13.10
N ASP A 295 15.97 -12.51 -13.36
CA ASP A 295 15.29 -13.35 -12.36
C ASP A 295 16.21 -13.83 -11.24
N VAL A 296 17.49 -14.00 -11.52
CA VAL A 296 18.53 -14.39 -10.54
C VAL A 296 18.54 -13.42 -9.34
N TYR A 297 18.27 -12.14 -9.56
CA TYR A 297 18.21 -11.11 -8.51
C TYR A 297 16.89 -11.09 -7.74
N TRP A 298 15.86 -11.82 -8.21
CA TRP A 298 14.54 -11.93 -7.60
C TRP A 298 14.26 -13.32 -7.01
N ARG A 299 15.22 -14.22 -7.04
CA ARG A 299 15.08 -15.62 -6.60
C ARG A 299 14.40 -15.77 -5.25
N LYS A 300 14.71 -14.92 -4.29
CA LYS A 300 14.17 -14.98 -2.92
C LYS A 300 12.77 -14.32 -2.80
N GLY A 301 12.30 -13.68 -3.85
CA GLY A 301 11.04 -12.91 -3.87
C GLY A 301 11.20 -11.43 -3.50
N TRP A 302 12.42 -10.99 -3.23
CA TRP A 302 12.82 -9.58 -3.12
C TRP A 302 14.02 -9.32 -4.02
N TYR A 303 14.24 -8.04 -4.37
CA TYR A 303 15.35 -7.66 -5.24
C TYR A 303 16.66 -7.58 -4.48
N GLU A 304 17.69 -8.26 -4.97
CA GLU A 304 19.02 -8.30 -4.38
C GLU A 304 20.08 -8.27 -5.49
N ASN A 305 20.51 -7.06 -5.90
CA ASN A 305 21.53 -6.87 -6.93
C ASN A 305 22.60 -5.88 -6.44
N PRO A 306 23.82 -6.33 -6.14
CA PRO A 306 24.90 -5.46 -5.65
C PRO A 306 25.36 -4.46 -6.70
N ASN A 307 25.23 -4.79 -7.98
CA ASN A 307 25.70 -3.97 -9.10
C ASN A 307 24.68 -2.89 -9.53
N ASP A 308 23.42 -2.98 -9.07
CA ASP A 308 22.42 -1.95 -9.37
C ASP A 308 22.56 -0.77 -8.39
N PRO A 309 22.83 0.48 -8.87
CA PRO A 309 22.94 1.63 -7.98
C PRO A 309 21.62 2.05 -7.31
N ARG A 310 20.48 1.59 -7.81
CA ARG A 310 19.15 2.00 -7.33
C ARG A 310 18.82 1.37 -5.99
N TRP A 311 18.25 2.16 -5.08
CA TRP A 311 17.74 1.70 -3.80
C TRP A 311 16.33 1.11 -3.91
N LEU A 312 15.49 1.70 -4.76
CA LEU A 312 14.12 1.27 -5.02
C LEU A 312 13.98 0.83 -6.46
N VAL A 313 13.46 -0.36 -6.66
CA VAL A 313 13.20 -0.98 -7.95
C VAL A 313 11.73 -1.36 -8.02
N GLN A 314 11.12 -1.23 -9.19
CA GLN A 314 9.74 -1.62 -9.39
C GLN A 314 9.59 -3.12 -9.17
N ASP A 315 8.60 -3.50 -8.36
CA ASP A 315 8.29 -4.89 -8.07
C ASP A 315 7.74 -5.58 -9.34
N ARG A 316 8.15 -6.81 -9.55
CA ARG A 316 7.71 -7.60 -10.70
C ARG A 316 6.39 -8.31 -10.44
N LEU A 317 6.18 -8.76 -9.22
CA LEU A 317 4.96 -9.44 -8.82
C LEU A 317 3.77 -8.48 -8.81
N VAL A 318 4.03 -7.22 -8.44
CA VAL A 318 3.02 -6.16 -8.35
C VAL A 318 3.57 -4.90 -9.03
N PRO A 319 3.23 -4.65 -10.31
CA PRO A 319 3.85 -3.60 -11.13
C PRO A 319 3.76 -2.16 -10.59
N TYR A 320 2.87 -1.89 -9.66
CA TYR A 320 2.73 -0.58 -8.98
C TYR A 320 3.38 -0.55 -7.61
N ASN A 321 3.99 -1.64 -7.16
CA ASN A 321 4.75 -1.72 -5.92
C ASN A 321 6.24 -1.50 -6.17
N TYR A 322 6.99 -1.20 -5.11
CA TYR A 322 8.42 -1.03 -5.14
C TYR A 322 9.09 -1.92 -4.11
N SER A 323 10.16 -2.59 -4.53
CA SER A 323 11.02 -3.39 -3.67
C SER A 323 12.31 -2.63 -3.39
N MET A 324 12.77 -2.69 -2.16
CA MET A 324 14.10 -2.19 -1.80
C MET A 324 15.17 -3.16 -2.31
N ASN A 325 16.29 -2.63 -2.82
CA ASN A 325 17.43 -3.45 -3.18
C ASN A 325 18.14 -3.92 -1.91
N MET A 326 17.91 -5.18 -1.55
CA MET A 326 18.42 -5.76 -0.30
C MET A 326 19.95 -6.00 -0.29
N ALA A 327 20.62 -5.83 -1.45
CA ALA A 327 22.08 -5.80 -1.53
C ALA A 327 22.69 -4.47 -1.05
N LYS A 328 21.88 -3.41 -0.84
CA LYS A 328 22.41 -2.12 -0.39
C LYS A 328 22.72 -2.12 1.10
N PRO A 329 23.82 -1.44 1.51
CA PRO A 329 24.17 -1.30 2.92
C PRO A 329 23.00 -0.68 3.70
N GLY A 330 22.60 -1.27 4.82
CA GLY A 330 21.53 -0.79 5.66
C GLY A 330 20.10 -1.11 5.18
N ALA A 331 19.88 -1.69 4.00
CA ALA A 331 18.53 -2.04 3.52
C ALA A 331 17.82 -3.02 4.47
N TRP A 332 18.52 -4.05 4.94
CA TRP A 332 18.00 -4.97 5.95
C TRP A 332 17.74 -4.28 7.28
N GLY A 333 18.68 -3.45 7.76
CA GLY A 333 18.52 -2.69 8.99
C GLY A 333 17.31 -1.76 8.93
N GLY A 334 17.13 -1.02 7.82
CA GLY A 334 15.98 -0.15 7.61
C GLY A 334 14.66 -0.92 7.55
N THR A 335 14.63 -2.08 6.89
CA THR A 335 13.44 -2.93 6.82
C THR A 335 13.08 -3.49 8.21
N ILE A 336 14.05 -3.99 8.95
CA ILE A 336 13.85 -4.51 10.32
C ILE A 336 13.38 -3.37 11.24
N ALA A 337 14.00 -2.20 11.16
CA ALA A 337 13.61 -1.04 11.98
C ALA A 337 12.18 -0.59 11.68
N LEU A 338 11.77 -0.57 10.41
CA LEU A 338 10.39 -0.26 10.02
C LEU A 338 9.40 -1.29 10.58
N LEU A 339 9.67 -2.57 10.41
CA LEU A 339 8.79 -3.64 10.92
C LEU A 339 8.72 -3.64 12.45
N ALA A 340 9.86 -3.42 13.13
CA ALA A 340 9.89 -3.28 14.57
C ALA A 340 9.11 -2.04 15.04
N GLY A 341 9.25 -0.90 14.37
CA GLY A 341 8.49 0.32 14.67
C GLY A 341 6.99 0.11 14.53
N VAL A 342 6.53 -0.54 13.45
CA VAL A 342 5.12 -0.90 13.29
C VAL A 342 4.66 -1.87 14.38
N GLY A 343 5.46 -2.88 14.73
CA GLY A 343 5.15 -3.82 15.80
C GLY A 343 5.02 -3.13 17.16
N ILE A 344 5.95 -2.25 17.51
CA ILE A 344 5.91 -1.46 18.74
C ILE A 344 4.66 -0.57 18.79
N LEU A 345 4.31 0.08 17.67
CA LEU A 345 3.11 0.91 17.57
C LEU A 345 1.84 0.07 17.81
N LEU A 346 1.71 -1.08 17.15
CA LEU A 346 0.55 -1.96 17.32
C LEU A 346 0.44 -2.49 18.76
N VAL A 347 1.54 -2.94 19.35
CA VAL A 347 1.56 -3.41 20.75
C VAL A 347 1.23 -2.26 21.70
N GLY A 348 1.81 -1.07 21.49
CA GLY A 348 1.54 0.12 22.30
C GLY A 348 0.05 0.51 22.27
N LEU A 349 -0.58 0.48 21.10
CA LEU A 349 -2.01 0.73 20.96
C LEU A 349 -2.84 -0.34 21.69
N CYS A 350 -2.50 -1.61 21.56
CA CYS A 350 -3.19 -2.69 22.28
C CYS A 350 -3.09 -2.52 23.80
N VAL A 351 -1.90 -2.19 24.32
CA VAL A 351 -1.69 -1.96 25.75
C VAL A 351 -2.47 -0.73 26.23
N LEU A 352 -2.46 0.36 25.47
CA LEU A 352 -3.19 1.58 25.80
C LEU A 352 -4.70 1.31 25.95
N PHE A 353 -5.29 0.58 25.00
CA PHE A 353 -6.72 0.27 25.05
C PHE A 353 -7.06 -0.76 26.11
N LEU A 354 -6.18 -1.75 26.39
CA LEU A 354 -6.32 -2.64 27.53
C LEU A 354 -6.35 -1.86 28.84
N TRP A 355 -5.43 -0.92 29.01
CA TRP A 355 -5.39 -0.07 30.19
C TRP A 355 -6.66 0.79 30.31
N ALA A 356 -7.14 1.36 29.21
CA ALA A 356 -8.38 2.15 29.20
C ALA A 356 -9.63 1.31 29.56
N ASP A 357 -9.71 0.06 29.07
CA ASP A 357 -10.87 -0.81 29.32
C ASP A 357 -10.87 -1.47 30.72
N PHE A 358 -9.69 -1.71 31.30
CA PHE A 358 -9.54 -2.49 32.55
C PHE A 358 -8.87 -1.72 33.69
N GLY A 359 -8.11 -0.65 33.40
CA GLY A 359 -7.38 0.14 34.39
C GLY A 359 -8.23 1.13 35.17
N GLY A 360 -9.41 1.50 34.67
CA GLY A 360 -10.31 2.49 35.31
C GLY A 360 -11.21 1.93 36.43
N SER A 361 -11.20 0.63 36.67
CA SER A 361 -12.12 -0.02 37.62
C SER A 361 -11.61 -0.15 39.06
N SER A 362 -10.45 0.40 39.40
CA SER A 362 -9.84 0.27 40.73
C SER A 362 -9.93 1.51 41.65
N VAL A 363 -10.63 2.58 41.26
CA VAL A 363 -10.63 3.84 42.03
C VAL A 363 -12.00 4.22 42.64
N SER A 364 -13.03 3.38 42.58
CA SER A 364 -14.35 3.74 43.11
C SER A 364 -14.88 2.90 44.26
N ILE A 365 -14.05 2.27 45.08
CA ILE A 365 -14.50 1.54 46.29
C ILE A 365 -13.74 2.03 47.53
N THR A 366 -13.72 3.31 47.82
CA THR A 366 -13.32 3.77 49.17
C THR A 366 -13.76 5.21 49.44
N SER A 367 -15.06 5.51 49.40
CA SER A 367 -15.55 6.71 50.10
C SER A 367 -17.08 6.73 50.29
N GLU A 368 -17.62 5.65 50.86
CA GLU A 368 -18.92 5.73 51.54
C GLU A 368 -18.95 4.74 52.68
N ARG A 369 -18.27 5.08 53.78
CA ARG A 369 -18.59 4.66 55.15
C ARG A 369 -17.87 5.59 56.11
N VAL A 370 -18.49 6.71 56.42
CA VAL A 370 -18.51 7.28 57.80
C VAL A 370 -19.82 8.06 57.92
#